data_9260ea0b0fe2bd605a4781d6048e7bd6
#
_entry.id   9260ea0b0fe2bd605a4781d6048e7bd6
#
_cell.length_a   1.000
_cell.length_b   1.000
_cell.length_c   1.000
_cell.angle_alpha   90.00
_cell.angle_beta   90.00
_cell.angle_gamma   90.00
#
_symmetry.space_group_name_H-M   'P 1'
#
loop_
_entity.id
_entity.type
_entity.pdbx_description
1 polymer ?
#
loop_
_entity_poly.entity_id
_entity_poly.type
_entity_poly.pdbx_seq_one_letter_code
_entity_poly.pdbx_strand_id
1 'polypeptide(L)'
;MDNTCKTTLMNKHETDWFRGIAAFMVVVSHYGNWINILVSLEGNAETFRFALTKLGVYGVDIFFLLSGYAMIKSLGNGKMSRQFIWKRIKNVFIPYVIVAGIIELISGGLTSFHDFWILLIGYNYWYMCVLFIFYIGFMVIYAIIRVKGVRVIAFSVFTYAMSYKLYQSGMFPFWYVSNIAFAIGVIAGEYEEAVTKIIDRVWIPMIVLLTMGMAFVTRWGLTGGVNLGGDPEEYQIWVQIGATVVWTLLILILASKCRIRDKIFAFLGRNSLYIYLTHTYVFMRCINDLTCNMYVRFMISPICIIAVSFLCNLLISGMWKLISVLSRKLVTMRDSP
;
A
#
# COMPACT_ATOMS: atom_id res chain seq x y z
N MET A 1 -28.60 22.08 5.52
CA MET A 1 -27.23 21.51 5.52
C MET A 1 -27.23 20.39 6.53
N ASP A 2 -27.24 19.17 6.05
CA ASP A 2 -27.38 17.98 6.89
C ASP A 2 -26.03 17.70 7.60
N ASN A 3 -25.93 18.16 8.83
CA ASN A 3 -24.80 17.94 9.72
C ASN A 3 -24.87 16.55 10.36
N THR A 4 -24.96 15.49 9.55
CA THR A 4 -24.71 14.16 10.06
C THR A 4 -23.22 14.04 10.37
N CYS A 5 -22.91 14.17 11.66
CA CYS A 5 -21.58 13.95 12.21
C CYS A 5 -20.99 12.65 11.64
N LYS A 6 -19.90 12.74 10.90
CA LYS A 6 -19.24 11.58 10.28
C LYS A 6 -18.73 10.69 11.41
N THR A 7 -19.38 9.57 11.65
CA THR A 7 -19.04 8.64 12.75
C THR A 7 -17.75 7.82 12.48
N THR A 8 -17.19 7.92 11.28
CA THR A 8 -15.98 7.20 10.86
C THR A 8 -15.03 8.14 10.13
N LEU A 9 -13.71 7.98 10.36
CA LEU A 9 -12.64 8.74 9.66
C LEU A 9 -12.72 8.56 8.15
N MET A 10 -12.92 7.31 7.70
CA MET A 10 -12.99 6.94 6.30
C MET A 10 -14.07 5.90 6.07
N ASN A 11 -14.93 6.11 5.08
CA ASN A 11 -15.84 5.09 4.60
C ASN A 11 -15.17 4.21 3.51
N LYS A 12 -15.86 3.17 3.06
CA LYS A 12 -15.33 2.23 2.06
C LYS A 12 -14.96 2.90 0.74
N HIS A 13 -15.80 3.82 0.24
CA HIS A 13 -15.55 4.52 -1.02
C HIS A 13 -14.31 5.41 -0.94
N GLU A 14 -14.15 6.14 0.16
CA GLU A 14 -12.97 6.97 0.41
C GLU A 14 -11.70 6.11 0.52
N THR A 15 -11.78 4.98 1.23
CA THR A 15 -10.66 4.02 1.31
C THR A 15 -10.27 3.50 -0.08
N ASP A 16 -11.26 3.14 -0.92
CA ASP A 16 -10.99 2.69 -2.29
C ASP A 16 -10.37 3.81 -3.12
N TRP A 17 -10.85 5.05 -2.97
CA TRP A 17 -10.29 6.20 -3.68
C TRP A 17 -8.83 6.47 -3.32
N PHE A 18 -8.49 6.48 -2.01
CA PHE A 18 -7.11 6.66 -1.57
C PHE A 18 -6.19 5.53 -2.03
N ARG A 19 -6.68 4.29 -2.06
CA ARG A 19 -5.93 3.18 -2.66
C ARG A 19 -5.68 3.38 -4.15
N GLY A 20 -6.63 3.98 -4.88
CA GLY A 20 -6.48 4.30 -6.28
C GLY A 20 -5.41 5.37 -6.53
N ILE A 21 -5.42 6.44 -5.73
CA ILE A 21 -4.34 7.45 -5.74
C ILE A 21 -2.99 6.81 -5.42
N ALA A 22 -2.93 5.95 -4.40
CA ALA A 22 -1.71 5.26 -4.01
C ALA A 22 -1.17 4.37 -5.16
N ALA A 23 -2.04 3.59 -5.81
CA ALA A 23 -1.66 2.78 -6.96
C ALA A 23 -1.16 3.64 -8.13
N PHE A 24 -1.85 4.75 -8.43
CA PHE A 24 -1.42 5.71 -9.44
C PHE A 24 -0.03 6.30 -9.12
N MET A 25 0.19 6.74 -7.87
CA MET A 25 1.48 7.29 -7.45
C MET A 25 2.62 6.27 -7.59
N VAL A 26 2.40 5.01 -7.22
CA VAL A 26 3.39 3.93 -7.39
C VAL A 26 3.71 3.71 -8.86
N VAL A 27 2.69 3.61 -9.72
CA VAL A 27 2.90 3.41 -11.16
C VAL A 27 3.64 4.60 -11.76
N VAL A 28 3.23 5.84 -11.48
CA VAL A 28 3.90 7.06 -11.96
C VAL A 28 5.36 7.11 -11.51
N SER A 29 5.66 6.69 -10.29
CA SER A 29 7.03 6.62 -9.78
C SER A 29 7.91 5.67 -10.62
N HIS A 30 7.39 4.49 -10.96
CA HIS A 30 8.10 3.57 -11.85
C HIS A 30 8.27 4.15 -13.25
N TYR A 31 7.25 4.82 -13.79
CA TYR A 31 7.36 5.53 -15.08
C TYR A 31 8.42 6.62 -15.03
N GLY A 32 8.57 7.35 -13.93
CA GLY A 32 9.67 8.28 -13.71
C GLY A 32 11.06 7.64 -13.87
N ASN A 33 11.23 6.38 -13.46
CA ASN A 33 12.46 5.62 -13.69
C ASN A 33 12.57 5.10 -15.14
N TRP A 34 11.47 4.60 -15.69
CA TRP A 34 11.46 3.96 -17.01
C TRP A 34 11.60 4.95 -18.18
N ILE A 35 11.26 6.22 -17.99
CA ILE A 35 11.37 7.25 -19.03
C ILE A 35 12.81 7.39 -19.55
N ASN A 36 13.82 7.04 -18.73
CA ASN A 36 15.22 7.01 -19.15
C ASN A 36 15.53 5.97 -20.23
N ILE A 37 14.62 5.00 -20.45
CA ILE A 37 14.70 4.05 -21.58
C ILE A 37 14.45 4.78 -22.91
N LEU A 38 13.64 5.86 -22.87
CA LEU A 38 13.25 6.60 -24.06
C LEU A 38 14.20 7.75 -24.37
N VAL A 39 14.59 8.51 -23.34
CA VAL A 39 15.32 9.76 -23.49
C VAL A 39 16.09 10.10 -22.21
N SER A 40 17.32 10.57 -22.38
CA SER A 40 18.09 11.22 -21.31
C SER A 40 17.53 12.62 -21.09
N LEU A 41 17.12 12.93 -19.88
CA LEU A 41 16.59 14.24 -19.50
C LEU A 41 17.67 15.04 -18.78
N GLU A 42 17.66 16.37 -18.97
CA GLU A 42 18.58 17.30 -18.34
C GLU A 42 17.83 18.50 -17.72
N GLY A 43 18.50 19.21 -16.80
CA GLY A 43 17.98 20.43 -16.18
C GLY A 43 16.66 20.24 -15.47
N ASN A 44 15.68 21.12 -15.73
CA ASN A 44 14.37 21.10 -15.09
C ASN A 44 13.57 19.84 -15.39
N ALA A 45 13.74 19.24 -16.58
CA ALA A 45 13.03 18.01 -16.96
C ALA A 45 13.53 16.82 -16.11
N GLU A 46 14.84 16.72 -15.88
CA GLU A 46 15.40 15.69 -14.99
C GLU A 46 14.97 15.91 -13.53
N THR A 47 14.95 17.16 -13.07
CA THR A 47 14.45 17.49 -11.72
C THR A 47 12.98 17.07 -11.57
N PHE A 48 12.14 17.33 -12.57
CA PHE A 48 10.73 16.90 -12.56
C PHE A 48 10.60 15.38 -12.57
N ARG A 49 11.35 14.69 -13.43
CA ARG A 49 11.41 13.23 -13.46
C ARG A 49 11.79 12.65 -12.10
N PHE A 50 12.85 13.20 -11.49
CA PHE A 50 13.28 12.77 -10.14
C PHE A 50 12.17 12.97 -9.11
N ALA A 51 11.44 14.07 -9.15
CA ALA A 51 10.29 14.30 -8.26
C ALA A 51 9.19 13.24 -8.45
N LEU A 52 8.92 12.82 -9.69
CA LEU A 52 7.96 11.74 -9.96
C LEU A 52 8.40 10.41 -9.31
N THR A 53 9.71 10.08 -9.34
CA THR A 53 10.19 8.84 -8.72
C THR A 53 9.95 8.77 -7.21
N LYS A 54 9.83 9.91 -6.53
CA LYS A 54 9.53 9.97 -5.09
C LYS A 54 8.08 9.69 -4.74
N LEU A 55 7.16 9.82 -5.70
CA LEU A 55 5.73 9.54 -5.46
C LEU A 55 5.47 8.10 -5.01
N GLY A 56 6.32 7.16 -5.39
CA GLY A 56 6.17 5.75 -5.03
C GLY A 56 6.17 5.51 -3.52
N VAL A 57 7.08 6.16 -2.81
CA VAL A 57 7.17 6.06 -1.33
C VAL A 57 5.88 6.57 -0.70
N TYR A 58 5.40 7.72 -1.11
CA TYR A 58 4.15 8.32 -0.60
C TYR A 58 2.91 7.49 -0.95
N GLY A 59 2.90 6.83 -2.10
CA GLY A 59 1.86 5.86 -2.45
C GLY A 59 1.86 4.64 -1.52
N VAL A 60 3.04 4.11 -1.21
CA VAL A 60 3.21 2.99 -0.26
C VAL A 60 2.79 3.40 1.15
N ASP A 61 3.11 4.63 1.59
CA ASP A 61 2.67 5.16 2.88
C ASP A 61 1.13 5.10 3.01
N ILE A 62 0.40 5.51 1.96
CA ILE A 62 -1.07 5.42 1.92
C ILE A 62 -1.52 3.95 2.01
N PHE A 63 -0.89 3.03 1.30
CA PHE A 63 -1.23 1.61 1.36
C PHE A 63 -1.03 1.03 2.76
N PHE A 64 0.07 1.33 3.42
CA PHE A 64 0.33 0.87 4.79
C PHE A 64 -0.63 1.51 5.79
N LEU A 65 -0.88 2.82 5.71
CA LEU A 65 -1.87 3.51 6.53
C LEU A 65 -3.25 2.85 6.46
N LEU A 66 -3.75 2.66 5.23
CA LEU A 66 -5.06 2.07 4.99
C LEU A 66 -5.12 0.60 5.41
N SER A 67 -4.01 -0.13 5.28
CA SER A 67 -3.92 -1.52 5.73
C SER A 67 -4.00 -1.62 7.26
N GLY A 68 -3.24 -0.80 7.99
CA GLY A 68 -3.30 -0.73 9.45
C GLY A 68 -4.69 -0.34 9.96
N TYR A 69 -5.29 0.70 9.39
CA TYR A 69 -6.65 1.13 9.72
C TYR A 69 -7.69 0.02 9.44
N ALA A 70 -7.61 -0.64 8.27
CA ALA A 70 -8.52 -1.71 7.90
C ALA A 70 -8.37 -2.97 8.77
N MET A 71 -7.18 -3.22 9.35
CA MET A 71 -6.99 -4.30 10.32
C MET A 71 -7.88 -4.07 11.53
N ILE A 72 -7.86 -2.89 12.12
CA ILE A 72 -8.70 -2.53 13.29
C ILE A 72 -10.18 -2.56 12.92
N LYS A 73 -10.58 -1.92 11.83
CA LYS A 73 -12.00 -1.86 11.42
C LYS A 73 -12.61 -3.24 11.15
N SER A 74 -11.80 -4.21 10.77
CA SER A 74 -12.26 -5.57 10.52
C SER A 74 -12.22 -6.49 11.74
N LEU A 75 -11.63 -6.04 12.85
CA LEU A 75 -11.58 -6.81 14.10
C LEU A 75 -12.97 -6.89 14.78
N GLY A 76 -13.93 -6.02 14.41
CA GLY A 76 -15.27 -5.96 14.99
C GLY A 76 -15.22 -5.67 16.48
N ASN A 77 -15.83 -6.55 17.31
CA ASN A 77 -15.87 -6.39 18.77
C ASN A 77 -14.50 -6.58 19.47
N GLY A 78 -13.40 -6.27 18.80
CA GLY A 78 -12.05 -6.33 19.34
C GLY A 78 -11.48 -7.73 19.51
N LYS A 79 -12.15 -8.77 19.03
CA LYS A 79 -11.71 -10.16 19.13
C LYS A 79 -11.28 -10.70 17.77
N MET A 80 -10.15 -11.39 17.77
CA MET A 80 -9.67 -12.13 16.61
C MET A 80 -10.57 -13.34 16.36
N SER A 81 -11.16 -13.41 15.17
CA SER A 81 -12.00 -14.51 14.73
C SER A 81 -11.37 -15.25 13.54
N ARG A 82 -11.78 -16.52 13.33
CA ARG A 82 -11.40 -17.26 12.12
C ARG A 82 -11.80 -16.51 10.84
N GLN A 83 -12.95 -15.83 10.86
CA GLN A 83 -13.43 -15.01 9.73
C GLN A 83 -12.50 -13.83 9.45
N PHE A 84 -11.93 -13.20 10.49
CA PHE A 84 -10.94 -12.13 10.35
C PHE A 84 -9.70 -12.63 9.58
N ILE A 85 -9.11 -13.75 10.01
CA ILE A 85 -7.93 -14.35 9.37
C ILE A 85 -8.27 -14.77 7.93
N TRP A 86 -9.37 -15.48 7.74
CA TRP A 86 -9.82 -15.95 6.43
C TRP A 86 -10.02 -14.80 5.44
N LYS A 87 -10.53 -13.67 5.90
CA LYS A 87 -10.69 -12.48 5.06
C LYS A 87 -9.36 -11.96 4.50
N ARG A 88 -8.25 -12.05 5.25
CA ARG A 88 -6.91 -11.67 4.77
C ARG A 88 -6.36 -12.69 3.78
N ILE A 89 -6.49 -13.96 4.12
CA ILE A 89 -6.08 -15.04 3.22
C ILE A 89 -6.84 -14.95 1.90
N LYS A 90 -8.15 -14.85 1.95
CA LYS A 90 -9.02 -14.81 0.77
C LYS A 90 -8.80 -13.58 -0.12
N ASN A 91 -8.64 -12.40 0.47
CA ASN A 91 -8.66 -11.14 -0.29
C ASN A 91 -7.27 -10.59 -0.61
N VAL A 92 -6.21 -11.12 0.01
CA VAL A 92 -4.84 -10.62 -0.19
C VAL A 92 -3.89 -11.77 -0.54
N PHE A 93 -3.75 -12.78 0.34
CA PHE A 93 -2.75 -13.83 0.17
C PHE A 93 -3.02 -14.72 -1.05
N ILE A 94 -4.24 -15.27 -1.20
CA ILE A 94 -4.59 -16.14 -2.33
C ILE A 94 -4.51 -15.39 -3.66
N PRO A 95 -5.10 -14.19 -3.84
CA PRO A 95 -4.92 -13.41 -5.06
C PRO A 95 -3.46 -13.11 -5.37
N TYR A 96 -2.66 -12.78 -4.36
CA TYR A 96 -1.23 -12.58 -4.51
C TYR A 96 -0.54 -13.84 -5.06
N VAL A 97 -0.69 -15.00 -4.38
CA VAL A 97 -0.01 -16.24 -4.76
C VAL A 97 -0.40 -16.67 -6.18
N ILE A 98 -1.69 -16.53 -6.55
CA ILE A 98 -2.14 -16.89 -7.89
C ILE A 98 -1.54 -15.97 -8.95
N VAL A 99 -1.68 -14.65 -8.80
CA VAL A 99 -1.25 -13.69 -9.83
C VAL A 99 0.27 -13.63 -9.92
N ALA A 100 0.97 -13.50 -8.80
CA ALA A 100 2.43 -13.51 -8.78
C ALA A 100 2.99 -14.86 -9.24
N GLY A 101 2.37 -15.97 -8.83
CA GLY A 101 2.76 -17.31 -9.27
C GLY A 101 2.63 -17.51 -10.79
N ILE A 102 1.56 -17.00 -11.41
CA ILE A 102 1.40 -17.01 -12.87
C ILE A 102 2.49 -16.17 -13.54
N ILE A 103 2.78 -14.97 -13.00
CA ILE A 103 3.82 -14.10 -13.55
C ILE A 103 5.19 -14.77 -13.46
N GLU A 104 5.54 -15.35 -12.31
CA GLU A 104 6.82 -16.05 -12.11
C GLU A 104 6.93 -17.30 -13.01
N LEU A 105 5.84 -18.06 -13.18
CA LEU A 105 5.82 -19.21 -14.12
C LEU A 105 6.08 -18.79 -15.57
N ILE A 106 5.38 -17.75 -16.04
CA ILE A 106 5.53 -17.26 -17.43
C ILE A 106 6.91 -16.63 -17.65
N SER A 107 7.49 -16.02 -16.60
CA SER A 107 8.82 -15.40 -16.65
C SER A 107 9.96 -16.41 -16.47
N GLY A 108 9.66 -17.69 -16.17
CA GLY A 108 10.68 -18.71 -15.88
C GLY A 108 11.34 -18.56 -14.51
N GLY A 109 10.72 -17.81 -13.57
CA GLY A 109 11.24 -17.56 -12.22
C GLY A 109 10.92 -18.67 -11.20
N LEU A 110 10.04 -19.64 -11.52
CA LEU A 110 9.73 -20.77 -10.66
C LEU A 110 10.43 -22.04 -11.17
N THR A 111 11.70 -22.19 -10.83
CA THR A 111 12.52 -23.33 -11.29
C THR A 111 12.85 -24.32 -10.18
N SER A 112 12.72 -23.91 -8.92
CA SER A 112 13.10 -24.69 -7.76
C SER A 112 12.09 -24.57 -6.60
N PHE A 113 12.18 -25.48 -5.63
CA PHE A 113 11.42 -25.39 -4.38
C PHE A 113 11.77 -24.14 -3.57
N HIS A 114 13.00 -23.65 -3.70
CA HIS A 114 13.44 -22.39 -3.10
C HIS A 114 12.67 -21.20 -3.68
N ASP A 115 12.53 -21.12 -5.01
CA ASP A 115 11.78 -20.04 -5.68
C ASP A 115 10.32 -20.03 -5.26
N PHE A 116 9.73 -21.23 -5.06
CA PHE A 116 8.38 -21.32 -4.54
C PHE A 116 8.25 -20.76 -3.11
N TRP A 117 9.23 -21.00 -2.23
CA TRP A 117 9.24 -20.39 -0.91
C TRP A 117 9.42 -18.88 -0.97
N ILE A 118 10.31 -18.39 -1.81
CA ILE A 118 10.51 -16.94 -2.07
C ILE A 118 9.19 -16.28 -2.51
N LEU A 119 8.45 -16.94 -3.41
CA LEU A 119 7.13 -16.49 -3.81
C LEU A 119 6.18 -16.46 -2.61
N LEU A 120 6.06 -17.54 -1.83
CA LEU A 120 5.09 -17.60 -0.73
C LEU A 120 5.32 -16.53 0.35
N ILE A 121 6.58 -16.24 0.69
CA ILE A 121 6.91 -15.17 1.66
C ILE A 121 6.80 -13.77 1.07
N GLY A 122 6.68 -13.61 -0.25
CA GLY A 122 6.53 -12.33 -0.92
C GLY A 122 7.83 -11.58 -1.17
N TYR A 123 8.99 -12.23 -1.10
CA TYR A 123 10.28 -11.54 -1.15
C TYR A 123 10.51 -10.78 -2.45
N ASN A 124 10.16 -11.35 -3.62
CA ASN A 124 10.24 -10.67 -4.92
C ASN A 124 9.28 -9.48 -5.05
N TYR A 125 8.28 -9.43 -4.16
CA TYR A 125 7.29 -8.37 -4.06
C TYR A 125 7.39 -7.74 -2.66
N TRP A 126 8.49 -7.01 -2.41
CA TRP A 126 8.92 -6.52 -1.10
C TRP A 126 7.79 -5.95 -0.22
N TYR A 127 6.88 -5.17 -0.81
CA TYR A 127 5.72 -4.62 -0.09
C TYR A 127 4.82 -5.73 0.45
N MET A 128 4.60 -6.83 -0.32
CA MET A 128 3.80 -7.97 0.13
C MET A 128 4.48 -8.71 1.28
N CYS A 129 5.81 -8.87 1.21
CA CYS A 129 6.59 -9.47 2.28
C CYS A 129 6.41 -8.71 3.60
N VAL A 130 6.64 -7.41 3.57
CA VAL A 130 6.49 -6.53 4.75
C VAL A 130 5.03 -6.52 5.24
N LEU A 131 4.07 -6.44 4.33
CA LEU A 131 2.65 -6.48 4.67
C LEU A 131 2.25 -7.79 5.38
N PHE A 132 2.76 -8.94 4.93
CA PHE A 132 2.50 -10.24 5.57
C PHE A 132 3.10 -10.30 6.97
N ILE A 133 4.33 -9.79 7.14
CA ILE A 133 4.97 -9.70 8.45
C ILE A 133 4.11 -8.86 9.41
N PHE A 134 3.60 -7.71 8.95
CA PHE A 134 2.72 -6.86 9.76
C PHE A 134 1.37 -7.50 10.07
N TYR A 135 0.80 -8.24 9.12
CA TYR A 135 -0.44 -8.98 9.38
C TYR A 135 -0.23 -10.05 10.45
N ILE A 136 0.86 -10.82 10.36
CA ILE A 136 1.20 -11.85 11.34
C ILE A 136 1.49 -11.21 12.71
N GLY A 137 2.34 -10.19 12.76
CA GLY A 137 2.66 -9.46 14.00
C GLY A 137 1.42 -8.87 14.65
N PHE A 138 0.53 -8.24 13.87
CA PHE A 138 -0.75 -7.75 14.35
C PHE A 138 -1.61 -8.87 14.92
N MET A 139 -1.75 -9.99 14.20
CA MET A 139 -2.54 -11.12 14.66
C MET A 139 -2.02 -11.70 15.97
N VAL A 140 -0.71 -11.88 16.11
CA VAL A 140 -0.09 -12.39 17.34
C VAL A 140 -0.30 -11.43 18.51
N ILE A 141 0.02 -10.15 18.34
CA ILE A 141 -0.07 -9.14 19.41
C ILE A 141 -1.52 -8.96 19.87
N TYR A 142 -2.47 -8.88 18.93
CA TYR A 142 -3.88 -8.66 19.24
C TYR A 142 -4.60 -9.93 19.75
N ALA A 143 -4.04 -11.12 19.52
CA ALA A 143 -4.52 -12.35 20.14
C ALA A 143 -4.10 -12.45 21.60
N ILE A 144 -2.89 -12.02 21.94
CA ILE A 144 -2.30 -12.15 23.28
C ILE A 144 -2.68 -10.99 24.17
N ILE A 145 -2.56 -9.74 23.67
CA ILE A 145 -2.73 -8.52 24.48
C ILE A 145 -4.16 -8.01 24.37
N ARG A 146 -4.88 -7.98 25.51
CA ARG A 146 -6.28 -7.53 25.55
C ARG A 146 -6.42 -6.03 25.85
N VAL A 147 -5.45 -5.46 26.57
CA VAL A 147 -5.48 -4.05 26.97
C VAL A 147 -5.19 -3.15 25.77
N LYS A 148 -6.16 -2.29 25.41
CA LYS A 148 -6.15 -1.46 24.20
C LYS A 148 -4.86 -0.65 24.03
N GLY A 149 -4.46 0.12 25.03
CA GLY A 149 -3.25 0.94 24.96
C GLY A 149 -1.98 0.10 24.84
N VAL A 150 -1.90 -1.01 25.59
CA VAL A 150 -0.72 -1.88 25.59
C VAL A 150 -0.51 -2.55 24.24
N ARG A 151 -1.59 -3.03 23.58
CA ARG A 151 -1.47 -3.68 22.26
C ARG A 151 -1.06 -2.70 21.16
N VAL A 152 -1.51 -1.44 21.23
CA VAL A 152 -1.10 -0.38 20.30
C VAL A 152 0.38 -0.07 20.48
N ILE A 153 0.85 0.11 21.72
CA ILE A 153 2.26 0.34 22.01
C ILE A 153 3.10 -0.85 21.56
N ALA A 154 2.70 -2.09 21.92
CA ALA A 154 3.41 -3.30 21.52
C ALA A 154 3.53 -3.43 20.01
N PHE A 155 2.46 -3.11 19.27
CA PHE A 155 2.49 -3.15 17.81
C PHE A 155 3.37 -2.04 17.22
N SER A 156 3.35 -0.83 17.78
CA SER A 156 4.24 0.25 17.35
C SER A 156 5.72 -0.08 17.58
N VAL A 157 6.03 -0.68 18.74
CA VAL A 157 7.39 -1.16 19.05
C VAL A 157 7.80 -2.29 18.10
N PHE A 158 6.89 -3.25 17.81
CA PHE A 158 7.14 -4.29 16.82
C PHE A 158 7.44 -3.71 15.44
N THR A 159 6.66 -2.73 14.97
CA THR A 159 6.88 -2.06 13.68
C THR A 159 8.23 -1.37 13.63
N TYR A 160 8.61 -0.66 14.70
CA TYR A 160 9.91 -0.01 14.82
C TYR A 160 11.06 -1.03 14.81
N ALA A 161 10.97 -2.07 15.65
CA ALA A 161 12.00 -3.12 15.76
C ALA A 161 12.20 -3.85 14.42
N MET A 162 11.10 -4.12 13.69
CA MET A 162 11.15 -4.73 12.35
C MET A 162 11.85 -3.80 11.35
N SER A 163 11.51 -2.51 11.34
CA SER A 163 12.14 -1.52 10.46
C SER A 163 13.64 -1.38 10.76
N TYR A 164 13.99 -1.32 12.04
CA TYR A 164 15.37 -1.25 12.49
C TYR A 164 16.18 -2.52 12.10
N LYS A 165 15.56 -3.70 12.21
CA LYS A 165 16.20 -4.95 11.78
C LYS A 165 16.45 -5.00 10.27
N LEU A 166 15.50 -4.53 9.46
CA LEU A 166 15.64 -4.43 8.00
C LEU A 166 16.77 -3.46 7.64
N TYR A 167 16.84 -2.31 8.31
CA TYR A 167 17.96 -1.36 8.17
C TYR A 167 19.31 -2.01 8.50
N GLN A 168 19.43 -2.65 9.68
CA GLN A 168 20.67 -3.33 10.07
C GLN A 168 21.07 -4.48 9.14
N SER A 169 20.09 -5.09 8.46
CA SER A 169 20.35 -6.17 7.49
C SER A 169 20.79 -5.65 6.12
N GLY A 170 21.03 -4.35 5.96
CA GLY A 170 21.47 -3.74 4.70
C GLY A 170 20.39 -3.74 3.62
N MET A 171 19.11 -3.86 4.00
CA MET A 171 18.01 -3.79 3.03
C MET A 171 17.86 -2.37 2.51
N PHE A 172 17.41 -2.23 1.26
CA PHE A 172 17.15 -0.92 0.66
C PHE A 172 16.14 -0.10 1.45
N PRO A 173 16.23 1.24 1.49
CA PRO A 173 15.36 2.12 2.27
C PRO A 173 13.86 1.89 2.06
N PHE A 174 13.42 1.53 0.85
CA PHE A 174 12.02 1.27 0.57
C PHE A 174 11.42 0.08 1.37
N TRP A 175 12.23 -0.79 1.96
CA TRP A 175 11.76 -1.88 2.81
C TRP A 175 11.29 -1.42 4.20
N TYR A 176 11.73 -0.25 4.68
CA TYR A 176 11.52 0.13 6.07
C TYR A 176 11.06 1.58 6.31
N VAL A 177 11.28 2.52 5.39
CA VAL A 177 10.95 3.94 5.63
C VAL A 177 9.45 4.20 5.75
N SER A 178 8.61 3.45 5.03
CA SER A 178 7.16 3.59 5.02
C SER A 178 6.44 2.81 6.13
N ASN A 179 7.14 1.97 6.87
CA ASN A 179 6.54 1.00 7.80
C ASN A 179 5.75 1.66 8.93
N ILE A 180 6.19 2.82 9.40
CA ILE A 180 5.52 3.59 10.47
C ILE A 180 4.09 3.99 10.08
N ALA A 181 3.80 4.14 8.78
CA ALA A 181 2.46 4.45 8.30
C ALA A 181 1.44 3.38 8.69
N PHE A 182 1.85 2.10 8.73
CA PHE A 182 0.97 1.03 9.18
C PHE A 182 0.60 1.19 10.67
N ALA A 183 1.57 1.49 11.52
CA ALA A 183 1.32 1.73 12.94
C ALA A 183 0.42 2.95 13.16
N ILE A 184 0.61 4.04 12.42
CA ILE A 184 -0.28 5.22 12.44
C ILE A 184 -1.70 4.80 12.03
N GLY A 185 -1.87 3.95 11.02
CA GLY A 185 -3.17 3.40 10.63
C GLY A 185 -3.85 2.61 11.74
N VAL A 186 -3.09 1.77 12.45
CA VAL A 186 -3.57 1.03 13.62
C VAL A 186 -4.00 1.98 14.74
N ILE A 187 -3.20 2.99 15.06
CA ILE A 187 -3.53 4.03 16.06
C ILE A 187 -4.82 4.76 15.68
N ALA A 188 -4.90 5.22 14.41
CA ALA A 188 -6.05 5.95 13.89
C ALA A 188 -7.35 5.10 13.96
N GLY A 189 -7.27 3.81 13.66
CA GLY A 189 -8.40 2.90 13.76
C GLY A 189 -8.80 2.60 15.20
N GLU A 190 -7.84 2.44 16.10
CA GLU A 190 -8.08 2.10 17.51
C GLU A 190 -8.65 3.26 18.31
N TYR A 191 -8.21 4.49 18.00
CA TYR A 191 -8.63 5.72 18.67
C TYR A 191 -9.43 6.66 17.76
N GLU A 192 -10.22 6.09 16.85
CA GLU A 192 -10.92 6.81 15.79
C GLU A 192 -11.71 8.01 16.27
N GLU A 193 -12.51 7.86 17.35
CA GLU A 193 -13.30 8.97 17.89
C GLU A 193 -12.43 10.12 18.42
N ALA A 194 -11.34 9.79 19.12
CA ALA A 194 -10.43 10.81 19.64
C ALA A 194 -9.70 11.52 18.49
N VAL A 195 -9.22 10.76 17.50
CA VAL A 195 -8.55 11.30 16.33
C VAL A 195 -9.50 12.21 15.54
N THR A 196 -10.76 11.76 15.32
CA THR A 196 -11.77 12.57 14.63
C THR A 196 -12.05 13.88 15.39
N LYS A 197 -12.24 13.84 16.72
CA LYS A 197 -12.45 15.04 17.53
C LYS A 197 -11.29 16.03 17.47
N ILE A 198 -10.04 15.52 17.47
CA ILE A 198 -8.84 16.37 17.32
C ILE A 198 -8.83 17.01 15.93
N ILE A 199 -9.01 16.21 14.89
CA ILE A 199 -9.05 16.70 13.51
C ILE A 199 -10.15 17.75 13.36
N ASP A 200 -11.37 17.50 13.87
CA ASP A 200 -12.49 18.43 13.77
C ASP A 200 -12.19 19.80 14.38
N ARG A 201 -11.40 19.81 15.45
CA ARG A 201 -11.04 21.06 16.15
C ARG A 201 -9.92 21.86 15.46
N VAL A 202 -8.91 21.17 14.90
CA VAL A 202 -7.66 21.83 14.48
C VAL A 202 -7.22 21.51 13.05
N TRP A 203 -8.10 21.02 12.18
CA TRP A 203 -7.73 20.54 10.83
C TRP A 203 -7.09 21.64 9.95
N ILE A 204 -7.59 22.90 10.03
CA ILE A 204 -7.05 24.00 9.21
C ILE A 204 -5.59 24.30 9.59
N PRO A 205 -5.26 24.64 10.87
CA PRO A 205 -3.87 24.88 11.23
C PRO A 205 -2.99 23.64 11.04
N MET A 206 -3.52 22.42 11.23
CA MET A 206 -2.77 21.19 10.97
C MET A 206 -2.43 21.00 9.51
N ILE A 207 -3.36 21.23 8.56
CA ILE A 207 -3.05 21.16 7.12
C ILE A 207 -1.94 22.15 6.77
N VAL A 208 -2.03 23.40 7.22
CA VAL A 208 -1.01 24.40 6.97
C VAL A 208 0.34 23.96 7.51
N LEU A 209 0.40 23.54 8.77
CA LEU A 209 1.63 23.08 9.43
C LEU A 209 2.24 21.87 8.73
N LEU A 210 1.42 20.86 8.42
CA LEU A 210 1.89 19.63 7.75
C LEU A 210 2.33 19.89 6.31
N THR A 211 1.64 20.76 5.58
CA THR A 211 2.05 21.16 4.22
C THR A 211 3.37 21.93 4.26
N MET A 212 3.54 22.84 5.21
CA MET A 212 4.83 23.53 5.42
C MET A 212 5.93 22.55 5.83
N GLY A 213 5.63 21.62 6.74
CA GLY A 213 6.54 20.55 7.14
C GLY A 213 6.96 19.67 5.96
N MET A 214 6.01 19.32 5.10
CA MET A 214 6.28 18.55 3.89
C MET A 214 7.15 19.33 2.89
N ALA A 215 6.87 20.62 2.67
CA ALA A 215 7.68 21.49 1.84
C ALA A 215 9.11 21.64 2.39
N PHE A 216 9.23 21.81 3.72
CA PHE A 216 10.53 21.88 4.39
C PHE A 216 11.31 20.58 4.23
N VAL A 217 10.72 19.44 4.52
CA VAL A 217 11.37 18.12 4.36
C VAL A 217 11.77 17.89 2.91
N THR A 218 10.92 18.24 1.95
CA THR A 218 11.24 18.08 0.52
C THR A 218 12.37 18.98 0.10
N ARG A 219 12.35 20.26 0.52
CA ARG A 219 13.35 21.26 0.07
C ARG A 219 14.71 21.09 0.72
N TRP A 220 14.77 20.78 2.00
CA TRP A 220 16.03 20.69 2.74
C TRP A 220 16.48 19.28 3.07
N GLY A 221 15.55 18.38 3.36
CA GLY A 221 15.89 17.01 3.70
C GLY A 221 16.35 16.19 2.51
N LEU A 222 15.59 16.25 1.40
CA LEU A 222 15.89 15.46 0.21
C LEU A 222 17.00 16.08 -0.67
N THR A 223 17.30 17.37 -0.51
CA THR A 223 18.36 18.06 -1.26
C THR A 223 19.68 18.14 -0.50
N GLY A 224 19.79 17.57 0.70
CA GLY A 224 20.99 17.63 1.53
C GLY A 224 21.32 19.04 2.06
N GLY A 225 20.35 19.96 2.06
CA GLY A 225 20.55 21.37 2.46
C GLY A 225 20.76 21.62 3.95
N VAL A 226 20.54 20.62 4.81
CA VAL A 226 20.85 20.70 6.24
C VAL A 226 21.79 19.56 6.58
N ASN A 227 23.03 19.91 6.89
CA ASN A 227 24.01 18.95 7.41
C ASN A 227 23.95 18.97 8.94
N LEU A 228 23.27 17.99 9.54
CA LEU A 228 23.16 17.89 11.00
C LEU A 228 24.35 17.11 11.63
N GLY A 229 25.38 16.80 10.84
CA GLY A 229 26.50 15.94 11.28
C GLY A 229 26.09 14.47 11.30
N GLY A 230 26.86 13.61 10.68
CA GLY A 230 26.60 12.17 10.57
C GLY A 230 26.72 11.67 9.12
N ASP A 231 26.44 10.39 8.92
CA ASP A 231 26.42 9.80 7.59
C ASP A 231 25.28 10.41 6.76
N PRO A 232 25.56 10.96 5.56
CA PRO A 232 24.52 11.52 4.69
C PRO A 232 23.40 10.53 4.33
N GLU A 233 23.70 9.24 4.23
CA GLU A 233 22.70 8.21 3.96
C GLU A 233 21.77 7.99 5.16
N GLU A 234 22.31 7.92 6.37
CA GLU A 234 21.53 7.78 7.59
C GLU A 234 20.62 8.99 7.82
N TYR A 235 21.14 10.19 7.59
CA TYR A 235 20.34 11.41 7.66
C TYR A 235 19.16 11.40 6.70
N GLN A 236 19.36 10.99 5.45
CA GLN A 236 18.27 10.90 4.46
C GLN A 236 17.18 9.91 4.87
N ILE A 237 17.53 8.82 5.54
CA ILE A 237 16.58 7.83 6.06
C ILE A 237 15.67 8.46 7.12
N TRP A 238 16.23 9.16 8.09
CA TRP A 238 15.46 9.84 9.16
C TRP A 238 14.54 10.91 8.60
N VAL A 239 15.01 11.66 7.60
CA VAL A 239 14.20 12.65 6.89
C VAL A 239 13.04 11.98 6.15
N GLN A 240 13.25 10.84 5.49
CA GLN A 240 12.18 10.10 4.83
C GLN A 240 11.16 9.55 5.80
N ILE A 241 11.57 9.01 6.95
CA ILE A 241 10.66 8.56 8.01
C ILE A 241 9.83 9.74 8.53
N GLY A 242 10.45 10.89 8.75
CA GLY A 242 9.74 12.12 9.12
C GLY A 242 8.73 12.55 8.06
N ALA A 243 9.11 12.50 6.78
CA ALA A 243 8.21 12.77 5.66
C ALA A 243 7.01 11.82 5.62
N THR A 244 7.24 10.51 5.86
CA THR A 244 6.17 9.51 5.96
C THR A 244 5.18 9.86 7.06
N VAL A 245 5.65 10.27 8.24
CA VAL A 245 4.76 10.69 9.34
C VAL A 245 3.92 11.90 8.94
N VAL A 246 4.56 12.96 8.44
CA VAL A 246 3.86 14.20 8.02
C VAL A 246 2.84 13.90 6.93
N TRP A 247 3.23 13.16 5.90
CA TRP A 247 2.36 12.75 4.79
C TRP A 247 1.18 11.91 5.27
N THR A 248 1.42 10.93 6.12
CA THR A 248 0.38 10.03 6.65
C THR A 248 -0.66 10.79 7.45
N LEU A 249 -0.23 11.75 8.30
CA LEU A 249 -1.13 12.63 9.05
C LEU A 249 -1.93 13.54 8.13
N LEU A 250 -1.32 14.09 7.07
CA LEU A 250 -2.02 14.89 6.07
C LEU A 250 -3.11 14.07 5.38
N ILE A 251 -2.80 12.82 4.98
CA ILE A 251 -3.79 11.92 4.37
C ILE A 251 -4.95 11.61 5.33
N LEU A 252 -4.69 11.40 6.63
CA LEU A 252 -5.74 11.20 7.63
C LEU A 252 -6.69 12.39 7.72
N ILE A 253 -6.16 13.62 7.71
CA ILE A 253 -6.96 14.84 7.75
C ILE A 253 -7.79 14.96 6.47
N LEU A 254 -7.18 14.79 5.31
CA LEU A 254 -7.87 14.83 4.03
C LEU A 254 -8.98 13.78 3.95
N ALA A 255 -8.71 12.56 4.37
CA ALA A 255 -9.69 11.48 4.40
C ALA A 255 -10.88 11.77 5.34
N SER A 256 -10.62 12.44 6.47
CA SER A 256 -11.67 12.86 7.40
C SER A 256 -12.53 14.00 6.85
N LYS A 257 -11.94 14.96 6.13
CA LYS A 257 -12.63 16.21 5.72
C LYS A 257 -13.15 16.20 4.28
N CYS A 258 -12.46 15.50 3.38
CA CYS A 258 -12.86 15.46 1.98
C CYS A 258 -13.92 14.37 1.73
N ARG A 259 -15.09 14.77 1.23
CA ARG A 259 -16.10 13.84 0.70
C ARG A 259 -15.83 13.63 -0.78
N ILE A 260 -15.10 12.58 -1.08
CA ILE A 260 -14.67 12.28 -2.44
C ILE A 260 -15.72 11.38 -3.10
N ARG A 261 -16.21 11.80 -4.28
CA ARG A 261 -17.21 11.05 -5.06
C ARG A 261 -16.67 10.53 -6.39
N ASP A 262 -15.38 10.73 -6.66
CA ASP A 262 -14.76 10.28 -7.91
C ASP A 262 -14.80 8.75 -8.03
N LYS A 263 -15.22 8.28 -9.22
CA LYS A 263 -15.40 6.86 -9.52
C LYS A 263 -14.15 6.23 -10.15
N ILE A 264 -13.29 7.03 -10.79
CA ILE A 264 -12.11 6.55 -11.52
C ILE A 264 -11.08 6.02 -10.53
N PHE A 265 -10.65 6.86 -9.59
CA PHE A 265 -9.71 6.41 -8.57
C PHE A 265 -10.30 5.35 -7.63
N ALA A 266 -11.60 5.40 -7.33
CA ALA A 266 -12.24 4.32 -6.58
C ALA A 266 -12.23 2.99 -7.37
N PHE A 267 -12.34 3.01 -8.70
CA PHE A 267 -12.17 1.83 -9.54
C PHE A 267 -10.71 1.33 -9.51
N LEU A 268 -9.73 2.21 -9.68
CA LEU A 268 -8.31 1.85 -9.55
C LEU A 268 -8.01 1.26 -8.17
N GLY A 269 -8.60 1.82 -7.11
CA GLY A 269 -8.42 1.33 -5.75
C GLY A 269 -8.94 -0.07 -5.49
N ARG A 270 -10.09 -0.42 -6.08
CA ARG A 270 -10.60 -1.80 -6.03
C ARG A 270 -9.70 -2.80 -6.77
N ASN A 271 -8.91 -2.33 -7.72
CA ASN A 271 -7.96 -3.12 -8.50
C ASN A 271 -6.50 -2.92 -8.04
N SER A 272 -6.25 -2.16 -6.99
CA SER A 272 -4.90 -1.71 -6.59
C SER A 272 -3.92 -2.84 -6.30
N LEU A 273 -4.38 -3.95 -5.69
CA LEU A 273 -3.53 -5.14 -5.48
C LEU A 273 -3.04 -5.70 -6.82
N TYR A 274 -3.94 -5.84 -7.79
CA TYR A 274 -3.60 -6.38 -9.10
C TYR A 274 -2.72 -5.41 -9.90
N ILE A 275 -2.98 -4.10 -9.82
CA ILE A 275 -2.12 -3.07 -10.40
C ILE A 275 -0.71 -3.19 -9.82
N TYR A 276 -0.58 -3.30 -8.49
CA TYR A 276 0.70 -3.47 -7.84
C TYR A 276 1.43 -4.76 -8.31
N LEU A 277 0.73 -5.87 -8.45
CA LEU A 277 1.35 -7.14 -8.84
C LEU A 277 1.77 -7.19 -10.32
N THR A 278 1.05 -6.50 -11.20
CA THR A 278 1.20 -6.67 -12.65
C THR A 278 1.95 -5.53 -13.34
N HIS A 279 2.04 -4.33 -12.73
CA HIS A 279 2.49 -3.13 -13.45
C HIS A 279 3.89 -3.25 -14.05
N THR A 280 4.86 -3.77 -13.31
CA THR A 280 6.23 -3.92 -13.82
C THR A 280 6.30 -4.98 -14.93
N TYR A 281 5.67 -6.13 -14.71
CA TYR A 281 5.65 -7.22 -15.69
C TYR A 281 4.99 -6.78 -17.00
N VAL A 282 3.80 -6.19 -16.93
CA VAL A 282 3.05 -5.74 -18.11
C VAL A 282 3.79 -4.63 -18.83
N PHE A 283 4.38 -3.66 -18.09
CA PHE A 283 5.20 -2.63 -18.72
C PHE A 283 6.35 -3.25 -19.53
N MET A 284 7.13 -4.14 -18.91
CA MET A 284 8.28 -4.77 -19.59
C MET A 284 7.86 -5.59 -20.80
N ARG A 285 6.71 -6.27 -20.73
CA ARG A 285 6.14 -6.97 -21.91
C ARG A 285 5.72 -5.99 -23.02
N CYS A 286 5.08 -4.88 -22.68
CA CYS A 286 4.75 -3.86 -23.68
C CYS A 286 6.00 -3.29 -24.35
N ILE A 287 7.08 -3.06 -23.60
CA ILE A 287 8.32 -2.52 -24.15
C ILE A 287 9.06 -3.53 -25.02
N ASN A 288 9.11 -4.80 -24.60
CA ASN A 288 9.93 -5.81 -25.28
C ASN A 288 9.22 -6.51 -26.45
N ASP A 289 7.91 -6.80 -26.28
CA ASP A 289 7.21 -7.72 -27.19
C ASP A 289 6.40 -7.00 -28.28
N LEU A 290 5.99 -5.73 -28.07
CA LEU A 290 5.26 -4.99 -29.10
C LEU A 290 6.19 -4.53 -30.20
N THR A 291 5.74 -4.58 -31.46
CA THR A 291 6.52 -4.20 -32.64
C THR A 291 6.38 -2.73 -33.09
N CYS A 292 5.50 -1.97 -32.43
CA CYS A 292 5.28 -0.57 -32.75
C CYS A 292 6.42 0.35 -32.21
N ASN A 293 6.35 1.64 -32.52
CA ASN A 293 7.31 2.62 -32.04
C ASN A 293 7.42 2.65 -30.51
N MET A 294 8.62 2.85 -29.97
CA MET A 294 8.91 2.82 -28.53
C MET A 294 8.03 3.82 -27.74
N TYR A 295 7.81 5.02 -28.24
CA TYR A 295 6.92 5.99 -27.60
C TYR A 295 5.47 5.49 -27.53
N VAL A 296 5.00 4.80 -28.57
CA VAL A 296 3.65 4.21 -28.60
C VAL A 296 3.56 3.08 -27.58
N ARG A 297 4.56 2.21 -27.47
CA ARG A 297 4.63 1.14 -26.44
C ARG A 297 4.54 1.72 -25.04
N PHE A 298 5.30 2.78 -24.79
CA PHE A 298 5.32 3.48 -23.50
C PHE A 298 3.96 4.09 -23.16
N MET A 299 3.28 4.72 -24.14
CA MET A 299 1.96 5.33 -23.95
C MET A 299 0.81 4.31 -23.81
N ILE A 300 0.92 3.15 -24.44
CA ILE A 300 -0.09 2.09 -24.35
C ILE A 300 0.04 1.30 -23.03
N SER A 301 1.23 1.18 -22.48
CA SER A 301 1.48 0.33 -21.31
C SER A 301 0.62 0.64 -20.08
N PRO A 302 0.23 1.89 -19.72
CA PRO A 302 -0.69 2.14 -18.62
C PRO A 302 -2.08 1.55 -18.87
N ILE A 303 -2.55 1.59 -20.12
CA ILE A 303 -3.85 1.01 -20.51
C ILE A 303 -3.79 -0.51 -20.36
N CYS A 304 -2.69 -1.13 -20.83
CA CYS A 304 -2.46 -2.57 -20.67
C CYS A 304 -2.39 -2.97 -19.18
N ILE A 305 -1.71 -2.20 -18.33
CA ILE A 305 -1.63 -2.44 -16.90
C ILE A 305 -3.04 -2.44 -16.27
N ILE A 306 -3.86 -1.43 -16.57
CA ILE A 306 -5.22 -1.34 -16.05
C ILE A 306 -6.09 -2.52 -16.56
N ALA A 307 -6.00 -2.84 -17.85
CA ALA A 307 -6.76 -3.93 -18.46
C ALA A 307 -6.39 -5.30 -17.85
N VAL A 308 -5.10 -5.62 -17.76
CA VAL A 308 -4.62 -6.89 -17.18
C VAL A 308 -4.98 -6.97 -15.71
N SER A 309 -4.83 -5.89 -14.94
CA SER A 309 -5.20 -5.84 -13.52
C SER A 309 -6.70 -6.08 -13.32
N PHE A 310 -7.54 -5.50 -14.17
CA PHE A 310 -8.98 -5.72 -14.14
C PHE A 310 -9.35 -7.17 -14.51
N LEU A 311 -8.71 -7.75 -15.51
CA LEU A 311 -8.90 -9.16 -15.87
C LEU A 311 -8.50 -10.10 -14.72
N CYS A 312 -7.37 -9.86 -14.06
CA CYS A 312 -6.96 -10.62 -12.88
C CYS A 312 -8.03 -10.55 -11.77
N ASN A 313 -8.59 -9.36 -11.51
CA ASN A 313 -9.67 -9.19 -10.53
C ASN A 313 -10.94 -9.97 -10.93
N LEU A 314 -11.33 -9.92 -12.20
CA LEU A 314 -12.48 -10.68 -12.72
C LEU A 314 -12.28 -12.19 -12.57
N LEU A 315 -11.10 -12.71 -12.92
CA LEU A 315 -10.77 -14.14 -12.81
C LEU A 315 -10.82 -14.61 -11.35
N ILE A 316 -10.18 -13.91 -10.44
CA ILE A 316 -10.21 -14.24 -9.01
C ILE A 316 -11.62 -14.14 -8.42
N SER A 317 -12.37 -13.11 -8.80
CA SER A 317 -13.77 -12.94 -8.37
C SER A 317 -14.68 -14.05 -8.91
N GLY A 318 -14.47 -14.44 -10.18
CA GLY A 318 -15.16 -15.57 -10.83
C GLY A 318 -14.85 -16.90 -10.14
N MET A 319 -13.58 -17.15 -9.83
CA MET A 319 -13.15 -18.34 -9.07
C MET A 319 -13.89 -18.44 -7.72
N TRP A 320 -13.97 -17.36 -6.96
CA TRP A 320 -14.67 -17.36 -5.67
C TRP A 320 -16.17 -17.58 -5.82
N LYS A 321 -16.81 -17.04 -6.87
CA LYS A 321 -18.22 -17.30 -7.18
C LYS A 321 -18.44 -18.79 -7.48
N LEU A 322 -17.58 -19.38 -8.32
CA LEU A 322 -17.67 -20.80 -8.67
C LEU A 322 -17.52 -21.69 -7.43
N ILE A 323 -16.50 -21.45 -6.58
CA ILE A 323 -16.30 -22.18 -5.34
C ILE A 323 -17.55 -22.08 -4.43
N SER A 324 -18.15 -20.89 -4.34
CA SER A 324 -19.36 -20.70 -3.52
C SER A 324 -20.59 -21.44 -4.03
N VAL A 325 -20.73 -21.55 -5.34
CA VAL A 325 -21.83 -22.33 -5.96
C VAL A 325 -21.63 -23.82 -5.78
N LEU A 326 -20.39 -24.31 -6.01
CA LEU A 326 -20.06 -25.72 -5.80
C LEU A 326 -20.24 -26.14 -4.34
N SER A 327 -19.79 -25.35 -3.40
CA SER A 327 -19.96 -25.65 -1.97
C SER A 327 -21.43 -25.73 -1.54
N ARG A 328 -22.31 -24.83 -2.08
CA ARG A 328 -23.77 -24.92 -1.81
C ARG A 328 -24.37 -26.20 -2.38
N LYS A 329 -24.02 -26.59 -3.62
CA LYS A 329 -24.51 -27.82 -4.22
C LYS A 329 -24.12 -29.07 -3.44
N LEU A 330 -22.87 -29.12 -2.94
CA LEU A 330 -22.39 -30.23 -2.11
C LEU A 330 -23.15 -30.35 -0.78
N VAL A 331 -23.49 -29.21 -0.16
CA VAL A 331 -24.31 -29.21 1.08
C VAL A 331 -25.71 -29.70 0.77
N THR A 332 -26.35 -29.22 -0.28
CA THR A 332 -27.73 -29.68 -0.65
C THR A 332 -27.77 -31.15 -1.04
N MET A 333 -26.73 -31.71 -1.67
CA MET A 333 -26.65 -33.15 -1.96
C MET A 333 -26.45 -34.03 -0.72
N ARG A 334 -25.80 -33.48 0.32
CA ARG A 334 -25.58 -34.20 1.59
C ARG A 334 -26.83 -34.22 2.47
N ASP A 335 -27.68 -33.20 2.32
CA ASP A 335 -28.91 -33.03 3.09
C ASP A 335 -30.14 -33.61 2.38
N SER A 336 -29.99 -34.16 1.17
CA SER A 336 -31.03 -34.96 0.49
C SER A 336 -31.01 -36.40 1.00
N PRO A 337 -32.14 -36.91 1.49
CA PRO A 337 -32.25 -38.26 2.11
C PRO A 337 -31.91 -39.38 1.13
#